data_b6fdca72f873dcf52d280ff577b9d2dc
#
_entry.id   b6fdca72f873dcf52d280ff577b9d2dc
#
_cell.length_a   1.000
_cell.length_b   1.000
_cell.length_c   1.000
_cell.angle_alpha   90.00
_cell.angle_beta   90.00
_cell.angle_gamma   90.00
#
_symmetry.space_group_name_H-M   'P 1'
#
loop_
_entity.id
_entity.type
_entity.pdbx_description
1 polymer ?
#
loop_
_entity_poly.entity_id
_entity_poly.type
_entity_poly.pdbx_seq_one_letter_code
_entity_poly.pdbx_strand_id
1 'polypeptide(L)' 'SGAPAMTSTPHPSQVGKTQSDGYEYLEHPPNSETWWYRDQNTNHWMKYQG' A
#
# COMPACT_ATOMS: atom_id res chain seq x y z
N SER A 1 -17.69 11.93 12.02
CA SER A 1 -17.28 11.81 12.11
C SER A 1 -16.37 11.26 11.85
N GLY A 2 -16.07 11.26 11.71
CA GLY A 2 -15.28 10.92 11.44
C GLY A 2 -14.47 10.11 11.34
N ALA A 3 -14.24 9.61 11.24
CA ALA A 3 -13.57 8.88 11.10
C ALA A 3 -12.78 8.48 10.59
N PRO A 4 -12.33 8.43 10.44
CA PRO A 4 -11.56 8.03 9.98
C PRO A 4 -10.88 7.38 9.50
N ALA A 5 -10.75 7.37 9.17
CA ALA A 5 -10.04 7.07 8.53
C ALA A 5 -9.14 6.23 8.63
N MET A 6 -9.14 5.71 8.78
CA MET A 6 -8.38 4.96 8.85
C MET A 6 -7.95 4.28 7.96
N THR A 7 -7.09 4.39 7.53
CA THR A 7 -6.53 3.73 6.60
C THR A 7 -6.15 2.48 7.04
N SER A 8 -6.66 1.48 6.71
CA SER A 8 -6.23 0.19 7.03
C SER A 8 -5.18 -0.26 6.07
N THR A 9 -4.27 -1.08 6.55
CA THR A 9 -3.26 -1.68 5.71
C THR A 9 -3.92 -2.57 4.66
N PRO A 10 -3.49 -2.51 3.41
CA PRO A 10 -4.04 -3.41 2.40
C PRO A 10 -3.79 -4.87 2.77
N HIS A 11 -4.72 -5.71 2.39
CA HIS A 11 -4.56 -7.12 2.64
C HIS A 11 -3.40 -7.67 1.78
N PRO A 12 -2.61 -8.59 2.30
CA PRO A 12 -1.48 -9.10 1.52
C PRO A 12 -1.88 -9.74 0.19
N SER A 13 -3.11 -10.18 0.06
CA SER A 13 -3.56 -10.77 -1.19
C SER A 13 -3.86 -9.73 -2.26
N GLN A 14 -3.89 -8.46 -1.91
CA GLN A 14 -4.12 -7.43 -2.91
C GLN A 14 -2.91 -7.31 -3.81
N VAL A 15 -3.16 -6.95 -5.05
CA VAL A 15 -2.11 -6.86 -6.05
C VAL A 15 -1.93 -5.41 -6.43
N GLY A 16 -0.70 -4.96 -6.45
CA GLY A 16 -0.39 -3.61 -6.87
C GLY A 16 0.29 -3.61 -8.22
N LYS A 17 1.12 -2.60 -8.46
CA LYS A 17 1.80 -2.45 -9.72
C LYS A 17 3.30 -2.47 -9.47
N THR A 18 3.98 -3.40 -10.08
CA THR A 18 5.43 -3.51 -9.92
C THR A 18 6.11 -2.46 -10.78
N GLN A 19 7.01 -1.72 -10.16
CA GLN A 19 7.75 -0.67 -10.84
C GLN A 19 9.13 -1.17 -11.25
N SER A 20 9.84 -0.32 -11.97
CA SER A 20 11.15 -0.72 -12.49
C SER A 20 12.18 -0.96 -11.39
N ASP A 21 11.94 -0.46 -10.19
CA ASP A 21 12.86 -0.72 -9.09
C ASP A 21 12.64 -2.10 -8.47
N GLY A 22 11.69 -2.86 -8.96
CA GLY A 22 11.44 -4.19 -8.44
C GLY A 22 10.42 -4.26 -7.32
N TYR A 23 9.94 -3.11 -6.86
CA TYR A 23 8.96 -3.09 -5.80
C TYR A 23 7.56 -2.96 -6.36
N GLU A 24 6.60 -3.55 -5.65
CA GLU A 24 5.20 -3.44 -6.02
C GLU A 24 4.58 -2.32 -5.20
N TYR A 25 3.83 -1.45 -5.85
CA TYR A 25 3.20 -0.31 -5.18
C TYR A 25 1.69 -0.38 -5.33
N LEU A 26 1.00 0.14 -4.33
CA LEU A 26 -0.46 0.12 -4.34
C LEU A 26 -0.97 1.38 -3.66
N GLU A 27 -1.92 2.05 -4.29
CA GLU A 27 -2.60 3.17 -3.66
C GLU A 27 -3.80 2.64 -2.91
N HIS A 28 -3.85 2.84 -1.62
CA HIS A 28 -4.92 2.28 -0.79
C HIS A 28 -5.15 3.20 0.39
N PRO A 29 -6.36 3.64 0.61
CA PRO A 29 -7.56 3.35 -0.21
C PRO A 29 -7.45 4.01 -1.58
N PRO A 30 -8.27 3.59 -2.52
CA PRO A 30 -8.23 4.19 -3.86
C PRO A 30 -8.47 5.69 -3.80
N ASN A 31 -7.70 6.42 -4.59
CA ASN A 31 -7.83 7.87 -4.70
C ASN A 31 -7.53 8.61 -3.42
N SER A 32 -6.77 8.01 -2.52
CA SER A 32 -6.43 8.66 -1.27
C SER A 32 -5.05 9.28 -1.30
N GLU A 33 -4.27 8.99 -2.34
CA GLU A 33 -2.88 9.43 -2.44
C GLU A 33 -2.03 8.87 -1.32
N THR A 34 -2.48 7.80 -0.72
CA THR A 34 -1.69 7.07 0.25
C THR A 34 -1.14 5.84 -0.42
N TRP A 35 0.18 5.75 -0.47
CA TRP A 35 0.82 4.69 -1.21
C TRP A 35 1.44 3.68 -0.28
N TRP A 36 1.45 2.43 -0.72
CA TRP A 36 2.02 1.32 0.01
C TRP A 36 2.99 0.60 -0.90
N TYR A 37 4.03 0.02 -0.32
CA TYR A 37 4.92 -0.82 -1.09
C TYR A 37 4.97 -2.19 -0.43
N ARG A 38 5.26 -3.20 -1.22
CA ARG A 38 5.30 -4.56 -0.67
C ARG A 38 6.70 -4.87 -0.19
N ASP A 39 6.81 -5.25 1.07
CA ASP A 39 8.08 -5.68 1.65
C ASP A 39 8.42 -7.03 1.05
N GLN A 40 9.61 -7.12 0.46
CA GLN A 40 10.00 -8.34 -0.23
C GLN A 40 10.39 -9.45 0.73
N ASN A 41 10.63 -9.14 1.98
CA ASN A 41 10.96 -10.17 2.97
C ASN A 41 9.73 -10.80 3.58
N THR A 42 8.71 -10.00 3.86
CA THR A 42 7.51 -10.50 4.54
C THR A 42 6.33 -10.60 3.61
N ASN A 43 6.39 -9.98 2.43
CA ASN A 43 5.29 -9.90 1.47
C ASN A 43 4.09 -9.15 2.02
N HIS A 44 4.32 -8.30 3.00
CA HIS A 44 3.26 -7.49 3.56
C HIS A 44 3.36 -6.07 3.02
N TRP A 45 2.24 -5.36 3.04
CA TRP A 45 2.23 -3.99 2.58
C TRP A 45 2.73 -3.06 3.67
N MET A 46 3.65 -2.19 3.30
CA MET A 46 4.21 -1.20 4.23
C MET A 46 3.88 0.17 3.71
N LYS A 47 3.53 1.07 4.60
CA LYS A 47 3.15 2.41 4.16
C LYS A 47 4.36 3.17 3.65
N TYR A 48 4.22 3.70 2.44
CA TYR A 48 5.28 4.46 1.81
C TYR A 48 5.27 5.87 2.37
N GLN A 49 6.41 6.31 2.80
CA GLN A 49 6.51 7.63 3.41
C GLN A 49 7.32 8.50 2.50
N GLY A 50 6.91 8.68 1.37
CA GLY A 50 7.65 9.50 0.46
C GLY A 50 7.33 10.95 0.59
#